data_6fc4e831db0d868e8e18c91d3f8aa4ad
#
_entry.id   6fc4e831db0d868e8e18c91d3f8aa4ad
#
_cell.length_a   1.000
_cell.length_b   1.000
_cell.length_c   1.000
_cell.angle_alpha   90.00
_cell.angle_beta   90.00
_cell.angle_gamma   90.00
#
_symmetry.space_group_name_H-M   'P 1'
#
loop_
_entity.id
_entity.type
_entity.pdbx_description
1 polymer ?
#
loop_
_entity_poly.entity_id
_entity_poly.type
_entity_poly.pdbx_seq_one_letter_code
_entity_poly.pdbx_strand_id
1 'polypeptide(L)'
;MQPRYEGSYSEPPYRDDPAPRRDILPRGQFLTTTSLIATRGCHNRCGFCYLATDGLFMPYQMREPAQVAREFAADGQDYAVFVDNNLGSRPDYLVRLCRELRPLRKIWSAAVSIDVTDRPDVVREMALAGCTGVFVGFESLHPENIIDARKKSPRPDDYARRVKLLHAHG
;
A
#
# COMPACT_ATOMS: atom_id res chain seq x y z
N MET A 1 15.33 35.78 3.21
CA MET A 1 15.01 34.48 2.58
C MET A 1 16.15 33.54 2.94
N GLN A 2 15.96 32.49 3.70
CA GLN A 2 17.00 31.50 3.95
C GLN A 2 17.11 30.63 2.69
N PRO A 3 18.28 30.55 2.06
CA PRO A 3 18.38 29.98 0.72
C PRO A 3 18.39 28.46 0.66
N ARG A 4 18.46 27.74 1.78
CA ARG A 4 18.51 26.28 1.79
C ARG A 4 18.21 25.73 3.18
N TYR A 5 17.28 24.74 3.25
CA TYR A 5 17.08 23.93 4.43
C TYR A 5 17.83 22.61 4.22
N GLU A 6 18.87 22.37 5.00
CA GLU A 6 19.56 21.08 5.04
C GLU A 6 19.05 20.31 6.25
N GLY A 7 18.27 19.26 6.00
CA GLY A 7 17.85 18.30 7.01
C GLY A 7 18.64 17.00 6.85
N SER A 8 19.27 16.52 7.90
CA SER A 8 19.73 15.15 7.95
C SER A 8 18.54 14.26 8.32
N TYR A 9 18.21 13.28 7.48
CA TYR A 9 17.22 12.27 7.80
C TYR A 9 17.86 11.27 8.77
N SER A 10 17.67 11.49 10.08
CA SER A 10 17.94 10.44 11.05
C SER A 10 16.71 9.55 11.06
N GLU A 11 16.88 8.26 10.77
CA GLU A 11 15.81 7.27 10.77
C GLU A 11 15.33 6.98 12.21
N PRO A 12 14.29 7.61 12.73
CA PRO A 12 13.54 6.94 13.76
C PRO A 12 12.79 5.77 13.07
N PRO A 13 12.75 4.59 13.68
CA PRO A 13 11.84 3.56 13.20
C PRO A 13 10.45 4.16 13.11
N TYR A 14 9.68 3.77 12.09
CA TYR A 14 8.28 4.20 11.90
C TYR A 14 7.43 3.55 13.02
N ARG A 15 7.60 4.07 14.22
CA ARG A 15 6.98 3.57 15.45
C ARG A 15 6.23 4.71 16.10
N ASP A 16 5.08 4.36 16.64
CA ASP A 16 4.31 5.19 17.57
C ASP A 16 3.89 6.58 17.06
N ASP A 17 3.80 6.78 15.74
CA ASP A 17 3.19 7.98 15.20
C ASP A 17 1.75 8.10 15.71
N PRO A 18 1.33 9.25 16.24
CA PRO A 18 -0.04 9.44 16.69
C PRO A 18 -1.01 9.29 15.52
N ALA A 19 -2.15 8.68 15.76
CA ALA A 19 -3.20 8.59 14.75
C ALA A 19 -3.70 10.01 14.37
N PRO A 20 -3.99 10.24 13.08
CA PRO A 20 -4.56 11.51 12.64
C PRO A 20 -5.91 11.79 13.33
N ARG A 21 -6.15 13.05 13.66
CA ARG A 21 -7.40 13.55 14.24
C ARG A 21 -8.51 13.62 13.18
N ARG A 22 -9.00 12.46 12.76
CA ARG A 22 -10.07 12.36 11.73
C ARG A 22 -11.43 12.81 12.26
N ASP A 23 -11.59 12.87 13.55
CA ASP A 23 -12.77 13.38 14.25
C ASP A 23 -13.10 14.85 13.95
N ILE A 24 -12.09 15.63 13.57
CA ILE A 24 -12.28 17.04 13.17
C ILE A 24 -12.71 17.22 11.71
N LEU A 25 -12.75 16.14 10.92
CA LEU A 25 -13.13 16.20 9.50
C LEU A 25 -14.67 16.20 9.35
N PRO A 26 -15.24 17.05 8.49
CA PRO A 26 -16.65 16.98 8.13
C PRO A 26 -16.87 15.77 7.21
N ARG A 27 -17.02 14.59 7.79
CA ARG A 27 -16.99 13.28 7.09
C ARG A 27 -17.93 13.21 5.89
N GLY A 28 -19.09 13.84 5.93
CA GLY A 28 -20.04 13.87 4.81
C GLY A 28 -19.56 14.59 3.55
N GLN A 29 -18.43 15.28 3.61
CA GLN A 29 -17.85 16.00 2.46
C GLN A 29 -16.74 15.18 1.75
N PHE A 30 -16.42 14.01 2.26
CA PHE A 30 -15.36 13.17 1.71
C PHE A 30 -15.91 11.81 1.26
N LEU A 31 -15.45 11.34 0.12
CA LEU A 31 -15.79 10.01 -0.39
C LEU A 31 -15.25 8.91 0.53
N THR A 32 -14.06 9.13 1.09
CA THR A 32 -13.47 8.28 2.13
C THR A 32 -12.75 9.16 3.13
N THR A 33 -13.02 8.94 4.40
CA THR A 33 -12.43 9.70 5.51
C THR A 33 -11.33 8.94 6.22
N THR A 34 -11.22 7.64 5.99
CA THR A 34 -10.23 6.78 6.65
C THR A 34 -9.16 6.38 5.65
N SER A 35 -8.09 7.18 5.61
CA SER A 35 -6.85 6.82 4.93
C SER A 35 -5.86 6.29 5.97
N LEU A 36 -5.31 5.11 5.70
CA LEU A 36 -4.31 4.47 6.56
C LEU A 36 -2.98 4.38 5.82
N ILE A 37 -1.90 4.41 6.56
CA ILE A 37 -0.56 4.13 6.08
C ILE A 37 0.02 3.04 6.98
N ALA A 38 0.29 1.88 6.39
CA ALA A 38 0.95 0.77 7.08
C ALA A 38 2.45 0.75 6.79
N THR A 39 2.84 1.18 5.57
CA THR A 39 4.24 1.23 5.13
C THR A 39 4.54 2.53 4.41
N ARG A 40 5.80 2.92 4.41
CA ARG A 40 6.33 4.03 3.59
C ARG A 40 7.43 3.51 2.68
N GLY A 41 7.53 4.09 1.48
CA GLY A 41 8.50 3.66 0.48
C GLY A 41 8.02 2.46 -0.33
N CYS A 42 8.88 2.01 -1.24
CA CYS A 42 8.62 0.87 -2.13
C CYS A 42 9.96 0.22 -2.50
N HIS A 43 9.99 -1.11 -2.62
CA HIS A 43 11.19 -1.83 -3.08
C HIS A 43 11.42 -1.73 -4.58
N ASN A 44 10.40 -1.34 -5.35
CA ASN A 44 10.53 -1.09 -6.77
C ASN A 44 11.18 0.29 -7.00
N ARG A 45 11.99 0.38 -8.06
CA ARG A 45 12.66 1.62 -8.49
C ARG A 45 12.27 1.92 -9.94
N CYS A 46 10.96 2.09 -10.17
CA CYS A 46 10.42 2.39 -11.49
C CYS A 46 10.93 3.77 -11.96
N GLY A 47 11.40 3.87 -13.21
CA GLY A 47 12.05 5.06 -13.73
C GLY A 47 11.18 6.33 -13.78
N PHE A 48 9.87 6.18 -13.74
CA PHE A 48 8.90 7.29 -13.69
C PHE A 48 8.49 7.67 -12.26
N CYS A 49 8.89 6.89 -11.25
CA CYS A 49 8.43 7.07 -9.88
C CYS A 49 9.33 8.03 -9.12
N TYR A 50 8.74 8.95 -8.35
CA TYR A 50 9.49 9.88 -7.52
C TYR A 50 10.42 9.19 -6.52
N LEU A 51 10.09 7.96 -6.09
CA LEU A 51 10.93 7.15 -5.20
C LEU A 51 12.25 6.67 -5.85
N ALA A 52 12.37 6.78 -7.17
CA ALA A 52 13.59 6.46 -7.92
C ALA A 52 14.41 7.70 -8.29
N THR A 53 13.99 8.89 -7.88
CA THR A 53 14.70 10.15 -8.15
C THR A 53 16.08 10.11 -7.50
N ASP A 54 17.08 10.48 -8.28
CA ASP A 54 18.47 10.55 -7.79
C ASP A 54 18.59 11.56 -6.64
N GLY A 55 19.28 11.17 -5.59
CA GLY A 55 19.44 11.98 -4.38
C GLY A 55 18.24 11.94 -3.42
N LEU A 56 17.12 11.35 -3.79
CA LEU A 56 16.02 11.08 -2.87
C LEU A 56 16.27 9.74 -2.17
N PHE A 57 16.50 9.79 -0.87
CA PHE A 57 16.57 8.60 -0.04
C PHE A 57 15.29 8.50 0.79
N MET A 58 14.45 7.52 0.47
CA MET A 58 13.28 7.17 1.26
C MET A 58 13.37 5.70 1.65
N PRO A 59 13.81 5.40 2.88
CA PRO A 59 13.91 4.03 3.35
C PRO A 59 12.53 3.37 3.40
N TYR A 60 12.48 2.07 3.12
CA TYR A 60 11.26 1.30 3.31
C TYR A 60 11.02 1.07 4.80
N GLN A 61 9.92 1.57 5.30
CA GLN A 61 9.54 1.51 6.71
C GLN A 61 8.18 0.83 6.88
N MET A 62 7.99 0.11 7.97
CA MET A 62 6.77 -0.62 8.29
C MET A 62 6.35 -0.28 9.72
N ARG A 63 5.07 -0.03 9.92
CA ARG A 63 4.46 0.07 11.25
C ARG A 63 4.18 -1.34 11.79
N GLU A 64 4.07 -1.46 13.10
CA GLU A 64 3.56 -2.70 13.68
C GLU A 64 2.11 -2.95 13.24
N PRO A 65 1.80 -4.15 12.69
CA PRO A 65 0.46 -4.47 12.21
C PRO A 65 -0.65 -4.23 13.23
N ALA A 66 -0.40 -4.57 14.49
CA ALA A 66 -1.35 -4.35 15.58
C ALA A 66 -1.65 -2.87 15.83
N GLN A 67 -0.69 -1.96 15.62
CA GLN A 67 -0.94 -0.51 15.73
C GLN A 67 -1.86 -0.01 14.61
N VAL A 68 -1.61 -0.47 13.39
CA VAL A 68 -2.45 -0.13 12.22
C VAL A 68 -3.88 -0.63 12.43
N ALA A 69 -4.04 -1.86 12.92
CA ALA A 69 -5.34 -2.43 13.22
C ALA A 69 -6.07 -1.66 14.33
N ARG A 70 -5.37 -1.26 15.40
CA ARG A 70 -5.96 -0.42 16.46
C ARG A 70 -6.40 0.95 15.94
N GLU A 71 -5.61 1.59 15.08
CA GLU A 71 -5.99 2.85 14.44
C GLU A 71 -7.26 2.70 13.62
N PHE A 72 -7.36 1.64 12.81
CA PHE A 72 -8.55 1.37 12.02
C PHE A 72 -9.77 1.04 12.90
N ALA A 73 -9.58 0.28 13.98
CA ALA A 73 -10.65 -0.03 14.93
C ALA A 73 -11.20 1.24 15.59
N ALA A 74 -10.30 2.12 16.05
CA ALA A 74 -10.64 3.35 16.76
C ALA A 74 -11.30 4.42 15.88
N ASP A 75 -11.09 4.40 14.56
CA ASP A 75 -11.65 5.39 13.64
C ASP A 75 -13.18 5.34 13.51
N GLY A 76 -13.80 4.23 13.86
CA GLY A 76 -15.27 4.08 13.85
C GLY A 76 -15.90 3.91 12.47
N GLN A 77 -15.11 3.87 11.38
CA GLN A 77 -15.59 3.63 10.02
C GLN A 77 -15.40 2.17 9.62
N ASP A 78 -16.30 1.66 8.79
CA ASP A 78 -16.26 0.26 8.30
C ASP A 78 -15.38 0.08 7.07
N TYR A 79 -14.95 1.17 6.44
CA TYR A 79 -14.11 1.18 5.25
C TYR A 79 -12.88 2.06 5.41
N ALA A 80 -11.73 1.57 4.94
CA ALA A 80 -10.48 2.32 4.86
C ALA A 80 -9.79 2.13 3.52
N VAL A 81 -9.00 3.14 3.13
CA VAL A 81 -8.06 3.05 2.01
C VAL A 81 -6.63 3.07 2.56
N PHE A 82 -5.84 2.05 2.26
CA PHE A 82 -4.42 2.07 2.48
C PHE A 82 -3.74 2.86 1.36
N VAL A 83 -3.19 4.02 1.72
CA VAL A 83 -2.54 4.96 0.79
C VAL A 83 -1.02 4.75 0.72
N ASP A 84 -0.60 3.54 0.98
CA ASP A 84 0.79 3.10 0.84
C ASP A 84 1.26 3.18 -0.62
N ASN A 85 2.55 3.41 -0.86
CA ASN A 85 3.10 3.39 -2.22
C ASN A 85 2.95 2.00 -2.89
N ASN A 86 3.10 0.94 -2.12
CA ASN A 86 2.86 -0.45 -2.51
C ASN A 86 2.77 -1.31 -1.25
N LEU A 87 1.56 -1.57 -0.79
CA LEU A 87 1.32 -2.38 0.42
C LEU A 87 1.83 -3.82 0.25
N GLY A 88 1.87 -4.32 -1.00
CA GLY A 88 2.36 -5.65 -1.35
C GLY A 88 3.89 -5.81 -1.37
N SER A 89 4.66 -4.73 -1.13
CA SER A 89 6.13 -4.76 -1.21
C SER A 89 6.81 -5.82 -0.33
N ARG A 90 6.19 -6.18 0.79
CA ARG A 90 6.63 -7.23 1.72
C ARG A 90 5.49 -8.21 1.99
N PRO A 91 5.39 -9.30 1.24
CA PRO A 91 4.29 -10.26 1.38
C PRO A 91 4.09 -10.79 2.81
N ASP A 92 5.17 -11.11 3.52
CA ASP A 92 5.08 -11.64 4.88
C ASP A 92 4.58 -10.59 5.89
N TYR A 93 4.91 -9.31 5.67
CA TYR A 93 4.34 -8.21 6.45
C TYR A 93 2.85 -8.07 6.16
N LEU A 94 2.46 -8.10 4.89
CA LEU A 94 1.05 -8.00 4.48
C LEU A 94 0.21 -9.12 5.08
N VAL A 95 0.71 -10.35 5.11
CA VAL A 95 0.02 -11.46 5.78
C VAL A 95 -0.17 -11.19 7.28
N ARG A 96 0.85 -10.68 7.96
CA ARG A 96 0.72 -10.32 9.38
C ARG A 96 -0.31 -9.20 9.59
N LEU A 97 -0.29 -8.18 8.73
CA LEU A 97 -1.27 -7.10 8.76
C LEU A 97 -2.70 -7.64 8.54
N CYS A 98 -2.90 -8.50 7.56
CA CYS A 98 -4.18 -9.13 7.29
C CYS A 98 -4.72 -9.91 8.51
N ARG A 99 -3.86 -10.62 9.23
CA ARG A 99 -4.25 -11.34 10.46
C ARG A 99 -4.74 -10.41 11.55
N GLU A 100 -4.14 -9.25 11.71
CA GLU A 100 -4.56 -8.22 12.67
C GLU A 100 -5.86 -7.51 12.23
N LEU A 101 -6.07 -7.31 10.91
CA LEU A 101 -7.27 -6.67 10.37
C LEU A 101 -8.49 -7.59 10.39
N ARG A 102 -8.31 -8.88 10.18
CA ARG A 102 -9.39 -9.87 10.04
C ARG A 102 -10.42 -9.87 11.18
N PRO A 103 -10.03 -9.79 12.47
CA PRO A 103 -10.98 -9.73 13.58
C PRO A 103 -11.87 -8.49 13.58
N LEU A 104 -11.45 -7.41 12.93
CA LEU A 104 -12.19 -6.15 12.89
C LEU A 104 -13.46 -6.26 12.04
N ARG A 105 -13.54 -7.22 11.12
CA ARG A 105 -14.67 -7.42 10.18
C ARG A 105 -15.00 -6.17 9.37
N LYS A 106 -14.00 -5.36 9.08
CA LYS A 106 -14.09 -4.15 8.28
C LYS A 106 -13.57 -4.42 6.87
N ILE A 107 -13.95 -3.57 5.92
CA ILE A 107 -13.48 -3.67 4.54
C ILE A 107 -12.43 -2.61 4.22
N TRP A 108 -11.56 -2.92 3.27
CA TRP A 108 -10.49 -2.00 2.89
C TRP A 108 -10.04 -2.20 1.45
N SER A 109 -9.38 -1.18 0.91
CA SER A 109 -8.67 -1.26 -0.37
C SER A 109 -7.24 -0.74 -0.25
N ALA A 110 -6.38 -1.08 -1.21
CA ALA A 110 -4.97 -0.68 -1.19
C ALA A 110 -4.37 -0.57 -2.58
N ALA A 111 -3.28 0.20 -2.71
CA ALA A 111 -2.40 0.14 -3.86
C ALA A 111 -1.39 -1.01 -3.69
N VAL A 112 -1.31 -1.87 -4.70
CA VAL A 112 -0.35 -2.98 -4.76
C VAL A 112 0.23 -3.13 -6.17
N SER A 113 1.41 -3.69 -6.29
CA SER A 113 1.91 -4.17 -7.57
C SER A 113 1.25 -5.49 -7.94
N ILE A 114 1.04 -5.75 -9.22
CA ILE A 114 0.38 -6.98 -9.71
C ILE A 114 1.15 -8.27 -9.35
N ASP A 115 2.43 -8.18 -9.04
CA ASP A 115 3.25 -9.29 -8.57
C ASP A 115 2.80 -9.86 -7.20
N VAL A 116 1.93 -9.18 -6.46
CA VAL A 116 1.28 -9.77 -5.28
C VAL A 116 0.57 -11.09 -5.63
N THR A 117 0.14 -11.25 -6.87
CA THR A 117 -0.50 -12.47 -7.39
C THR A 117 0.46 -13.66 -7.59
N ASP A 118 1.78 -13.46 -7.49
CA ASP A 118 2.75 -14.55 -7.46
C ASP A 118 2.65 -15.37 -6.17
N ARG A 119 1.95 -14.82 -5.18
CA ARG A 119 1.65 -15.43 -3.89
C ARG A 119 0.13 -15.54 -3.70
N PRO A 120 -0.54 -16.57 -4.26
CA PRO A 120 -1.98 -16.77 -4.10
C PRO A 120 -2.43 -16.90 -2.65
N ASP A 121 -1.57 -17.38 -1.78
CA ASP A 121 -1.77 -17.42 -0.33
C ASP A 121 -1.94 -16.01 0.27
N VAL A 122 -1.15 -15.04 -0.19
CA VAL A 122 -1.26 -13.63 0.24
C VAL A 122 -2.57 -13.02 -0.24
N VAL A 123 -2.94 -13.24 -1.51
CA VAL A 123 -4.22 -12.76 -2.06
C VAL A 123 -5.40 -13.31 -1.26
N ARG A 124 -5.36 -14.60 -0.91
CA ARG A 124 -6.38 -15.22 -0.07
C ARG A 124 -6.44 -14.59 1.32
N GLU A 125 -5.30 -14.34 1.97
CA GLU A 125 -5.28 -13.69 3.28
C GLU A 125 -5.82 -12.24 3.21
N MET A 126 -5.55 -11.50 2.13
CA MET A 126 -6.12 -10.16 1.89
C MET A 126 -7.65 -10.24 1.83
N ALA A 127 -8.20 -11.15 1.02
CA ALA A 127 -9.64 -11.34 0.90
C ALA A 127 -10.29 -11.71 2.24
N LEU A 128 -9.71 -12.68 2.97
CA LEU A 128 -10.18 -13.09 4.30
C LEU A 128 -10.13 -11.96 5.34
N ALA A 129 -9.26 -10.98 5.14
CA ALA A 129 -9.11 -9.82 6.01
C ALA A 129 -10.02 -8.63 5.60
N GLY A 130 -10.86 -8.80 4.57
CA GLY A 130 -11.81 -7.79 4.13
C GLY A 130 -11.27 -6.85 3.04
N CYS A 131 -10.22 -7.24 2.30
CA CYS A 131 -9.80 -6.50 1.11
C CYS A 131 -10.86 -6.68 0.02
N THR A 132 -11.50 -5.59 -0.40
CA THR A 132 -12.54 -5.58 -1.43
C THR A 132 -12.08 -4.93 -2.73
N GLY A 133 -10.86 -4.41 -2.78
CA GLY A 133 -10.35 -3.81 -3.99
C GLY A 133 -8.85 -3.51 -3.92
N VAL A 134 -8.21 -3.60 -5.07
CA VAL A 134 -6.80 -3.20 -5.21
C VAL A 134 -6.63 -2.25 -6.39
N PHE A 135 -5.86 -1.20 -6.16
CA PHE A 135 -5.38 -0.31 -7.21
C PHE A 135 -4.04 -0.84 -7.73
N VAL A 136 -4.00 -1.15 -9.02
CA VAL A 136 -2.83 -1.76 -9.66
C VAL A 136 -2.37 -0.89 -10.82
N GLY A 137 -1.11 -0.46 -10.79
CA GLY A 137 -0.48 0.18 -11.92
C GLY A 137 0.02 -0.87 -12.92
N PHE A 138 -0.60 -0.94 -14.08
CA PHE A 138 -0.11 -1.76 -15.21
C PHE A 138 0.85 -0.97 -16.10
N GLU A 139 0.70 0.34 -16.16
CA GLU A 139 1.45 1.35 -16.91
C GLU A 139 1.35 1.16 -18.43
N SER A 140 1.57 -0.05 -18.96
CA SER A 140 1.48 -0.34 -20.39
C SER A 140 1.15 -1.81 -20.64
N LEU A 141 0.55 -2.06 -21.81
CA LEU A 141 0.38 -3.40 -22.38
C LEU A 141 1.53 -3.77 -23.31
N HIS A 142 2.44 -2.84 -23.61
CA HIS A 142 3.62 -3.08 -24.44
C HIS A 142 4.82 -3.44 -23.56
N PRO A 143 5.41 -4.62 -23.75
CA PRO A 143 6.55 -5.08 -22.94
C PRO A 143 7.73 -4.11 -22.94
N GLU A 144 8.02 -3.49 -24.09
CA GLU A 144 9.12 -2.55 -24.28
C GLU A 144 8.97 -1.33 -23.35
N ASN A 145 7.76 -0.76 -23.24
CA ASN A 145 7.50 0.36 -22.36
C ASN A 145 7.69 0.00 -20.87
N ILE A 146 7.41 -1.25 -20.51
CA ILE A 146 7.63 -1.73 -19.13
C ILE A 146 9.12 -1.82 -18.82
N ILE A 147 9.92 -2.27 -19.81
CA ILE A 147 11.38 -2.34 -19.71
C ILE A 147 11.97 -0.93 -19.57
N ASP A 148 11.57 0.00 -20.44
CA ASP A 148 12.01 1.39 -20.41
C ASP A 148 11.67 2.08 -19.10
N ALA A 149 10.49 1.79 -18.57
CA ALA A 149 10.04 2.26 -17.27
C ALA A 149 10.79 1.62 -16.10
N ARG A 150 11.70 0.67 -16.33
CA ARG A 150 12.41 -0.11 -15.30
C ARG A 150 11.46 -0.71 -14.26
N LYS A 151 10.25 -1.04 -14.68
CA LYS A 151 9.25 -1.61 -13.80
C LYS A 151 9.46 -3.11 -13.67
N LYS A 152 9.69 -3.59 -12.45
CA LYS A 152 9.65 -5.01 -12.15
C LYS A 152 8.19 -5.45 -12.14
N SER A 153 7.67 -5.78 -13.32
CA SER A 153 6.31 -6.26 -13.47
C SER A 153 6.31 -7.55 -14.24
N PRO A 154 5.34 -8.44 -14.01
CA PRO A 154 5.07 -9.56 -14.89
C PRO A 154 4.83 -9.08 -16.33
N ARG A 155 4.99 -10.01 -17.27
CA ARG A 155 4.71 -9.73 -18.67
C ARG A 155 3.25 -9.32 -18.87
N PRO A 156 2.94 -8.37 -19.76
CA PRO A 156 1.56 -7.99 -20.06
C PRO A 156 0.66 -9.16 -20.43
N ASP A 157 1.17 -10.18 -21.09
CA ASP A 157 0.45 -11.41 -21.44
C ASP A 157 -0.13 -12.15 -20.22
N ASP A 158 0.48 -11.98 -19.06
CA ASP A 158 0.01 -12.55 -17.79
C ASP A 158 -1.08 -11.73 -17.08
N TYR A 159 -1.33 -10.48 -17.48
CA TYR A 159 -2.20 -9.58 -16.74
C TYR A 159 -3.64 -10.13 -16.62
N ALA A 160 -4.20 -10.64 -17.71
CA ALA A 160 -5.55 -11.20 -17.69
C ALA A 160 -5.68 -12.37 -16.70
N ARG A 161 -4.69 -13.27 -16.64
CA ARG A 161 -4.66 -14.38 -15.68
C ARG A 161 -4.56 -13.89 -14.25
N ARG A 162 -3.75 -12.88 -14.00
CA ARG A 162 -3.54 -12.28 -12.66
C ARG A 162 -4.78 -11.54 -12.17
N VAL A 163 -5.44 -10.80 -13.05
CA VAL A 163 -6.72 -10.15 -12.73
C VAL A 163 -7.79 -11.19 -12.41
N LYS A 164 -7.87 -12.29 -13.18
CA LYS A 164 -8.79 -13.40 -12.87
C LYS A 164 -8.52 -14.01 -11.50
N LEU A 165 -7.25 -14.13 -11.09
CA LEU A 165 -6.91 -14.61 -9.75
C LEU A 165 -7.43 -13.65 -8.66
N LEU A 166 -7.28 -12.34 -8.83
CA LEU A 166 -7.82 -11.35 -7.89
C LEU A 166 -9.34 -11.47 -7.80
N HIS A 167 -10.05 -11.49 -8.94
CA HIS A 167 -11.51 -11.62 -8.98
C HIS A 167 -12.02 -12.95 -8.41
N ALA A 168 -11.22 -14.00 -8.44
CA ALA A 168 -11.60 -15.28 -7.83
C ALA A 168 -11.64 -15.25 -6.30
N HIS A 169 -11.12 -14.19 -5.70
CA HIS A 169 -11.08 -14.01 -4.25
C HIS A 169 -11.99 -12.86 -3.74
N GLY A 170 -12.71 -12.17 -4.63
CA GLY A 170 -13.69 -11.12 -4.30
C GLY A 170 -13.47 -9.82 -5.03
#